data_2981fb710c24acbb2ebc2d55b28b8847
#
_entry.id   2981fb710c24acbb2ebc2d55b28b8847
#
_cell.length_a   1.000
_cell.length_b   1.000
_cell.length_c   1.000
_cell.angle_alpha   90.00
_cell.angle_beta   90.00
_cell.angle_gamma   90.00
#
_symmetry.space_group_name_H-M   'P 1'
#
loop_
_entity.id
_entity.type
_entity.pdbx_description
1 polymer ?
#
loop_
_entity_poly.entity_id
_entity_poly.type
_entity_poly.pdbx_seq_one_letter_code
_entity_poly.pdbx_strand_id
1 'polypeptide(L)'
;MTLLTDAQEQPDNRLTVVGALGGQFILKPPSQHFPEMPANEHLTMRIAEAYDINVVPSGLIRLASGELAYVTKRIDRTETGDKIHMQDMFQITEAFDKYRSSMEKVGRALGAYSSNPLLDKIFYFELVLFSFLTGNNDMHLKNFSMIESSTGWVLAPAYDLLNVTIVLPEDKEELALTLEGKKKKLKKVHFETLGKGLGLTPKQIKGVFKRMFENKPKAMEWVDNSFLSNDMKVAYKDILETRYERIS
;
A
#
# COMPACT_ATOMS: atom_id res chain seq x y z
N MET A 1 16.56 -2.77 5.50
CA MET A 1 16.15 -2.72 4.08
C MET A 1 17.40 -2.84 3.22
N THR A 2 17.50 -3.87 2.43
CA THR A 2 18.70 -4.14 1.62
C THR A 2 18.33 -3.94 0.14
N LEU A 3 19.10 -3.12 -0.57
CA LEU A 3 18.96 -2.94 -2.01
C LEU A 3 19.68 -4.07 -2.72
N LEU A 4 19.00 -4.76 -3.63
CA LEU A 4 19.59 -5.77 -4.50
C LEU A 4 19.89 -5.14 -5.87
N THR A 5 21.11 -5.21 -6.30
CA THR A 5 21.52 -5.00 -7.70
C THR A 5 21.61 -6.34 -8.37
N ASP A 6 21.07 -6.49 -9.57
CA ASP A 6 21.12 -7.66 -10.43
C ASP A 6 21.33 -8.99 -9.67
N ALA A 7 20.24 -9.64 -9.28
CA ALA A 7 20.30 -10.98 -8.73
C ALA A 7 20.73 -11.94 -9.84
N GLN A 8 22.03 -12.26 -9.94
CA GLN A 8 22.50 -13.37 -10.75
C GLN A 8 22.35 -14.66 -9.94
N GLU A 9 21.67 -15.65 -10.50
CA GLU A 9 21.70 -17.00 -9.98
C GLU A 9 23.16 -17.50 -10.02
N GLN A 10 23.75 -17.64 -8.86
CA GLN A 10 25.01 -18.38 -8.72
C GLN A 10 24.70 -19.88 -8.58
N PRO A 11 25.65 -20.78 -8.90
CA PRO A 11 25.43 -22.23 -8.84
C PRO A 11 24.92 -22.79 -7.50
N ASP A 12 24.97 -21.98 -6.44
CA ASP A 12 24.50 -22.31 -5.09
C ASP A 12 23.13 -21.73 -4.73
N ASN A 13 22.31 -21.25 -5.69
CA ASN A 13 21.02 -20.59 -5.45
C ASN A 13 21.08 -19.43 -4.44
N ARG A 14 22.16 -18.67 -4.41
CA ARG A 14 22.31 -17.50 -3.54
C ARG A 14 21.97 -16.22 -4.30
N LEU A 15 21.08 -15.42 -3.75
CA LEU A 15 20.91 -14.03 -4.17
C LEU A 15 22.10 -13.23 -3.66
N THR A 16 22.91 -12.76 -4.57
CA THR A 16 24.08 -11.92 -4.24
C THR A 16 23.80 -10.49 -4.65
N VAL A 17 24.10 -9.54 -3.74
CA VAL A 17 24.08 -8.11 -4.08
C VAL A 17 25.32 -7.80 -4.91
N VAL A 18 25.14 -7.51 -6.20
CA VAL A 18 26.22 -7.17 -7.11
C VAL A 18 26.18 -5.65 -7.38
N GLY A 19 27.19 -4.95 -6.90
CA GLY A 19 27.37 -3.51 -7.15
C GLY A 19 26.76 -2.58 -6.09
N ALA A 20 27.48 -1.52 -5.78
CA ALA A 20 27.15 -0.56 -4.73
C ALA A 20 26.15 0.54 -5.16
N LEU A 21 25.78 0.63 -6.43
CA LEU A 21 25.05 1.77 -7.00
C LEU A 21 23.91 1.30 -7.89
N GLY A 22 22.70 1.18 -7.35
CA GLY A 22 21.50 1.13 -8.17
C GLY A 22 20.69 -0.18 -8.17
N GLY A 23 20.39 -0.75 -7.00
CA GLY A 23 19.53 -1.94 -6.93
C GLY A 23 18.15 -1.72 -7.56
N GLN A 24 17.72 -2.69 -8.39
CA GLN A 24 16.41 -2.73 -9.04
C GLN A 24 15.30 -3.20 -8.08
N PHE A 25 15.68 -3.87 -6.99
CA PHE A 25 14.74 -4.46 -6.04
C PHE A 25 15.05 -4.03 -4.61
N ILE A 26 14.02 -4.08 -3.79
CA ILE A 26 14.09 -3.90 -2.35
C ILE A 26 13.75 -5.26 -1.72
N LEU A 27 14.64 -5.78 -0.88
CA LEU A 27 14.42 -6.99 -0.09
C LEU A 27 14.06 -6.61 1.34
N LYS A 28 12.97 -7.16 1.84
CA LYS A 28 12.51 -7.03 3.22
C LYS A 28 12.50 -8.44 3.86
N PRO A 29 13.58 -8.81 4.56
CA PRO A 29 13.61 -10.08 5.29
C PRO A 29 12.70 -10.02 6.51
N PRO A 30 12.33 -11.19 7.09
CA PRO A 30 11.57 -11.23 8.33
C PRO A 30 12.40 -10.63 9.47
N SER A 31 11.72 -10.06 10.47
CA SER A 31 12.37 -9.66 11.71
C SER A 31 12.01 -10.64 12.83
N GLN A 32 12.87 -10.72 13.85
CA GLN A 32 12.59 -11.58 15.01
C GLN A 32 11.29 -11.19 15.75
N HIS A 33 10.94 -9.89 15.76
CA HIS A 33 9.74 -9.39 16.41
C HIS A 33 8.47 -9.59 15.56
N PHE A 34 8.63 -9.60 14.23
CA PHE A 34 7.53 -9.69 13.28
C PHE A 34 7.87 -10.69 12.15
N PRO A 35 7.91 -11.99 12.46
CA PRO A 35 8.38 -13.00 11.50
C PRO A 35 7.46 -13.17 10.29
N GLU A 36 6.17 -12.89 10.43
CA GLU A 36 5.18 -13.02 9.34
C GLU A 36 4.96 -11.72 8.53
N MET A 37 5.73 -10.64 8.81
CA MET A 37 5.60 -9.38 8.10
C MET A 37 5.74 -9.52 6.57
N PRO A 38 6.73 -10.30 6.02
CA PRO A 38 6.84 -10.52 4.59
C PRO A 38 5.60 -11.17 3.97
N ALA A 39 5.01 -12.16 4.66
CA ALA A 39 3.80 -12.83 4.20
C ALA A 39 2.58 -11.91 4.26
N ASN A 40 2.47 -11.07 5.28
CA ASN A 40 1.41 -10.07 5.44
C ASN A 40 1.47 -9.01 4.34
N GLU A 41 2.63 -8.42 4.09
CA GLU A 41 2.81 -7.43 3.02
C GLU A 41 2.49 -8.05 1.65
N HIS A 42 3.03 -9.24 1.37
CA HIS A 42 2.73 -9.95 0.13
C HIS A 42 1.23 -10.19 -0.05
N LEU A 43 0.55 -10.72 0.97
CA LEU A 43 -0.89 -10.96 0.92
C LEU A 43 -1.66 -9.68 0.61
N THR A 44 -1.38 -8.59 1.34
CA THR A 44 -2.12 -7.33 1.17
C THR A 44 -1.88 -6.72 -0.21
N MET A 45 -0.65 -6.81 -0.73
CA MET A 45 -0.33 -6.40 -2.11
C MET A 45 -1.08 -7.24 -3.15
N ARG A 46 -1.21 -8.56 -2.95
CA ARG A 46 -1.99 -9.45 -3.86
C ARG A 46 -3.49 -9.15 -3.80
N ILE A 47 -4.03 -8.87 -2.62
CA ILE A 47 -5.43 -8.42 -2.50
C ILE A 47 -5.63 -7.09 -3.23
N ALA A 48 -4.71 -6.13 -3.11
CA ALA A 48 -4.79 -4.86 -3.82
C ALA A 48 -4.81 -5.05 -5.34
N GLU A 49 -3.92 -5.90 -5.87
CA GLU A 49 -3.90 -6.26 -7.28
C GLU A 49 -5.22 -6.92 -7.73
N ALA A 50 -5.77 -7.84 -6.92
CA ALA A 50 -7.05 -8.49 -7.21
C ALA A 50 -8.25 -7.52 -7.17
N TYR A 51 -8.06 -6.32 -6.59
CA TYR A 51 -9.03 -5.22 -6.56
C TYR A 51 -8.79 -4.20 -7.69
N ASP A 52 -7.90 -4.52 -8.65
CA ASP A 52 -7.48 -3.65 -9.75
C ASP A 52 -6.80 -2.34 -9.28
N ILE A 53 -6.25 -2.34 -8.07
CA ILE A 53 -5.39 -1.24 -7.60
C ILE A 53 -4.01 -1.40 -8.25
N ASN A 54 -3.53 -0.33 -8.86
CA ASN A 54 -2.20 -0.31 -9.46
C ASN A 54 -1.13 -0.39 -8.36
N VAL A 55 -0.40 -1.50 -8.32
CA VAL A 55 0.63 -1.79 -7.32
C VAL A 55 1.98 -2.06 -7.95
N VAL A 56 3.06 -1.87 -7.20
CA VAL A 56 4.41 -2.23 -7.65
C VAL A 56 4.55 -3.76 -7.77
N PRO A 57 5.29 -4.27 -8.78
CA PRO A 57 5.58 -5.69 -8.88
C PRO A 57 6.31 -6.18 -7.63
N SER A 58 5.83 -7.27 -7.06
CA SER A 58 6.38 -7.82 -5.82
C SER A 58 6.14 -9.32 -5.70
N GLY A 59 6.84 -9.96 -4.77
CA GLY A 59 6.70 -11.39 -4.52
C GLY A 59 7.35 -11.83 -3.22
N LEU A 60 7.27 -13.12 -2.94
CA LEU A 60 8.00 -13.76 -1.84
C LEU A 60 9.13 -14.62 -2.39
N ILE A 61 10.23 -14.61 -1.69
CA ILE A 61 11.34 -15.53 -1.91
C ILE A 61 11.63 -16.29 -0.62
N ARG A 62 12.08 -17.53 -0.77
CA ARG A 62 12.52 -18.33 0.38
C ARG A 62 14.03 -18.17 0.55
N LEU A 63 14.43 -17.73 1.74
CA LEU A 63 15.84 -17.62 2.11
C LEU A 63 16.45 -18.99 2.37
N ALA A 64 17.78 -19.07 2.40
CA ALA A 64 18.51 -20.30 2.75
C ALA A 64 18.18 -20.80 4.17
N SER A 65 17.75 -19.92 5.08
CA SER A 65 17.24 -20.25 6.42
C SER A 65 15.87 -20.94 6.41
N GLY A 66 15.17 -20.97 5.25
CA GLY A 66 13.81 -21.46 5.13
C GLY A 66 12.74 -20.41 5.36
N GLU A 67 13.09 -19.23 5.85
CA GLU A 67 12.17 -18.12 6.10
C GLU A 67 11.76 -17.42 4.79
N LEU A 68 10.59 -16.77 4.80
CA LEU A 68 10.13 -15.97 3.68
C LEU A 68 10.64 -14.53 3.81
N ALA A 69 11.11 -13.98 2.70
CA ALA A 69 11.40 -12.55 2.55
C ALA A 69 10.52 -11.96 1.45
N TYR A 70 10.04 -10.74 1.66
CA TYR A 70 9.31 -9.99 0.64
C TYR A 70 10.31 -9.26 -0.26
N VAL A 71 10.06 -9.30 -1.56
CA VAL A 71 10.84 -8.59 -2.56
C VAL A 71 9.91 -7.73 -3.42
N THR A 72 10.30 -6.48 -3.67
CA THR A 72 9.54 -5.56 -4.51
C THR A 72 10.46 -4.85 -5.50
N LYS A 73 9.95 -4.66 -6.74
CA LYS A 73 10.68 -3.91 -7.77
C LYS A 73 10.64 -2.42 -7.43
N ARG A 74 11.77 -1.75 -7.64
CA ARG A 74 11.84 -0.29 -7.59
C ARG A 74 11.22 0.30 -8.85
N ILE A 75 10.26 1.19 -8.68
CA ILE A 75 9.59 1.90 -9.77
C ILE A 75 10.24 3.24 -10.10
N ASP A 76 11.16 3.70 -9.27
CA ASP A 76 11.99 4.89 -9.47
C ASP A 76 13.27 4.58 -10.29
N ARG A 77 13.26 3.46 -11.03
CA ARG A 77 14.32 3.02 -11.94
C ARG A 77 13.73 2.51 -13.24
N THR A 78 14.40 2.87 -14.35
CA THR A 78 14.13 2.24 -15.65
C THR A 78 14.68 0.82 -15.70
N GLU A 79 14.37 0.06 -16.75
CA GLU A 79 14.97 -1.26 -17.00
C GLU A 79 16.51 -1.17 -17.18
N THR A 80 17.02 -0.04 -17.63
CA THR A 80 18.46 0.23 -17.78
C THR A 80 19.12 0.73 -16.50
N GLY A 81 18.34 0.93 -15.41
CA GLY A 81 18.84 1.39 -14.12
C GLY A 81 18.86 2.90 -13.92
N ASP A 82 18.45 3.67 -14.92
CA ASP A 82 18.35 5.13 -14.81
C ASP A 82 17.29 5.54 -13.79
N LYS A 83 17.49 6.70 -13.17
CA LYS A 83 16.56 7.22 -12.18
C LYS A 83 15.34 7.86 -12.83
N ILE A 84 14.16 7.51 -12.32
CA ILE A 84 12.91 8.21 -12.60
C ILE A 84 12.60 9.10 -11.40
N HIS A 85 12.25 10.36 -11.63
CA HIS A 85 11.90 11.28 -10.55
C HIS A 85 10.66 10.79 -9.82
N MET A 86 10.79 10.65 -8.50
CA MET A 86 9.72 10.23 -7.60
C MET A 86 9.84 11.01 -6.29
N GLN A 87 8.73 11.55 -5.81
CA GLN A 87 8.65 12.27 -4.55
C GLN A 87 7.47 11.76 -3.73
N ASP A 88 7.71 11.49 -2.46
CA ASP A 88 6.65 11.15 -1.54
C ASP A 88 5.89 12.39 -1.04
N MET A 89 4.68 12.17 -0.49
CA MET A 89 3.85 13.27 0.00
C MET A 89 4.42 13.97 1.23
N PHE A 90 5.37 13.36 1.93
CA PHE A 90 6.11 14.02 2.99
C PHE A 90 6.97 15.14 2.43
N GLN A 91 7.67 14.87 1.31
CA GLN A 91 8.49 15.86 0.59
C GLN A 91 7.61 16.92 -0.10
N ILE A 92 6.60 16.48 -0.88
CA ILE A 92 5.70 17.37 -1.64
C ILE A 92 4.94 18.34 -0.74
N THR A 93 4.55 17.90 0.45
CA THR A 93 3.80 18.74 1.41
C THR A 93 4.67 19.46 2.41
N GLU A 94 6.01 19.34 2.27
CA GLU A 94 7.00 19.94 3.17
C GLU A 94 6.69 19.67 4.65
N ALA A 95 6.31 18.43 4.95
CA ALA A 95 5.90 18.05 6.29
C ALA A 95 7.11 17.84 7.22
N PHE A 96 6.97 18.14 8.50
CA PHE A 96 8.00 17.88 9.51
C PHE A 96 7.84 16.52 10.20
N ASP A 97 6.63 15.93 10.12
CA ASP A 97 6.30 14.64 10.70
C ASP A 97 5.43 13.86 9.71
N LYS A 98 5.80 12.62 9.39
CA LYS A 98 5.12 11.79 8.40
C LYS A 98 3.71 11.36 8.83
N TYR A 99 3.38 11.41 10.12
CA TYR A 99 2.08 11.05 10.69
C TYR A 99 1.17 12.26 10.98
N ARG A 100 1.72 13.49 10.97
CA ARG A 100 0.98 14.72 11.23
C ARG A 100 0.47 15.37 9.96
N SER A 101 -0.56 14.75 9.38
CA SER A 101 -1.23 15.27 8.19
C SER A 101 -2.65 14.71 8.09
N SER A 102 -3.32 14.97 6.97
CA SER A 102 -4.64 14.44 6.69
C SER A 102 -4.76 13.87 5.28
N MET A 103 -5.72 12.97 5.07
CA MET A 103 -6.02 12.41 3.75
C MET A 103 -6.46 13.51 2.77
N GLU A 104 -7.14 14.54 3.26
CA GLU A 104 -7.54 15.70 2.46
C GLU A 104 -6.33 16.53 1.97
N LYS A 105 -5.27 16.65 2.79
CA LYS A 105 -4.04 17.37 2.39
C LYS A 105 -3.32 16.64 1.25
N VAL A 106 -3.22 15.32 1.32
CA VAL A 106 -2.68 14.50 0.23
C VAL A 106 -3.51 14.65 -1.05
N GLY A 107 -4.84 14.59 -0.93
CA GLY A 107 -5.74 14.78 -2.07
C GLY A 107 -5.64 16.16 -2.72
N ARG A 108 -5.40 17.22 -1.93
CA ARG A 108 -5.14 18.58 -2.46
C ARG A 108 -3.81 18.64 -3.20
N ALA A 109 -2.75 17.99 -2.68
CA ALA A 109 -1.46 17.94 -3.35
C ALA A 109 -1.56 17.21 -4.71
N LEU A 110 -2.28 16.09 -4.78
CA LEU A 110 -2.58 15.42 -6.06
C LEU A 110 -3.33 16.35 -7.01
N GLY A 111 -4.30 17.11 -6.51
CA GLY A 111 -5.02 18.09 -7.32
C GLY A 111 -4.17 19.22 -7.88
N ALA A 112 -3.11 19.59 -7.17
CA ALA A 112 -2.22 20.70 -7.55
C ALA A 112 -1.09 20.27 -8.50
N TYR A 113 -0.58 19.06 -8.34
CA TYR A 113 0.66 18.65 -9.00
C TYR A 113 0.49 17.54 -10.04
N SER A 114 -0.63 16.79 -10.03
CA SER A 114 -0.85 15.73 -11.01
C SER A 114 -1.18 16.29 -12.39
N SER A 115 -0.64 15.63 -13.42
CA SER A 115 -1.01 15.85 -14.81
C SER A 115 -2.37 15.24 -15.16
N ASN A 116 -2.89 14.34 -14.30
CA ASN A 116 -4.17 13.65 -14.46
C ASN A 116 -5.00 13.68 -13.15
N PRO A 117 -5.28 14.90 -12.61
CA PRO A 117 -5.72 15.05 -11.23
C PRO A 117 -7.02 14.32 -10.90
N LEU A 118 -7.96 14.21 -11.87
CA LEU A 118 -9.22 13.53 -11.62
C LEU A 118 -9.02 12.01 -11.47
N LEU A 119 -8.22 11.41 -12.34
CA LEU A 119 -7.94 9.97 -12.31
C LEU A 119 -7.14 9.60 -11.06
N ASP A 120 -6.08 10.35 -10.78
CA ASP A 120 -5.25 10.12 -9.59
C ASP A 120 -6.02 10.29 -8.27
N LYS A 121 -6.98 11.21 -8.21
CA LYS A 121 -7.87 11.36 -7.05
C LYS A 121 -8.83 10.18 -6.87
N ILE A 122 -9.28 9.56 -7.97
CA ILE A 122 -10.08 8.32 -7.89
C ILE A 122 -9.21 7.18 -7.35
N PHE A 123 -8.02 6.95 -7.91
CA PHE A 123 -7.09 5.92 -7.45
C PHE A 123 -6.64 6.15 -6.00
N TYR A 124 -6.39 7.40 -5.64
CA TYR A 124 -6.09 7.76 -4.26
C TYR A 124 -7.24 7.44 -3.31
N PHE A 125 -8.47 7.77 -3.69
CA PHE A 125 -9.67 7.46 -2.90
C PHE A 125 -9.85 5.95 -2.72
N GLU A 126 -9.63 5.17 -3.77
CA GLU A 126 -9.61 3.70 -3.72
C GLU A 126 -8.57 3.19 -2.74
N LEU A 127 -7.34 3.72 -2.80
CA LEU A 127 -6.23 3.31 -1.94
C LEU A 127 -6.49 3.65 -0.46
N VAL A 128 -7.08 4.81 -0.16
CA VAL A 128 -7.48 5.19 1.20
C VAL A 128 -8.54 4.24 1.75
N LEU A 129 -9.58 3.94 0.95
CA LEU A 129 -10.65 3.03 1.36
C LEU A 129 -10.12 1.60 1.52
N PHE A 130 -9.28 1.14 0.61
CA PHE A 130 -8.61 -0.16 0.68
C PHE A 130 -7.75 -0.29 1.95
N SER A 131 -6.95 0.73 2.26
CA SER A 131 -6.10 0.74 3.47
C SER A 131 -6.93 0.61 4.75
N PHE A 132 -8.07 1.31 4.81
CA PHE A 132 -9.01 1.14 5.92
C PHE A 132 -9.55 -0.30 5.98
N LEU A 133 -10.03 -0.85 4.87
CA LEU A 133 -10.63 -2.18 4.82
C LEU A 133 -9.66 -3.29 5.22
N THR A 134 -8.40 -3.18 4.80
CA THR A 134 -7.35 -4.18 5.07
C THR A 134 -6.61 -3.97 6.38
N GLY A 135 -7.01 -2.98 7.20
CA GLY A 135 -6.35 -2.71 8.48
C GLY A 135 -4.94 -2.12 8.35
N ASN A 136 -4.65 -1.46 7.24
CA ASN A 136 -3.38 -0.75 7.05
C ASN A 136 -3.43 0.64 7.69
N ASN A 137 -3.13 0.70 8.97
CA ASN A 137 -3.05 1.97 9.72
C ASN A 137 -1.65 2.60 9.73
N ASP A 138 -0.75 2.19 8.83
CA ASP A 138 0.57 2.81 8.63
C ASP A 138 0.74 3.50 7.27
N MET A 139 -0.35 3.75 6.53
CA MET A 139 -0.33 4.54 5.30
C MET A 139 -0.13 6.03 5.59
N HIS A 140 1.11 6.38 5.94
CA HIS A 140 1.53 7.76 6.23
C HIS A 140 2.01 8.49 4.97
N LEU A 141 2.43 9.76 5.10
CA LEU A 141 2.82 10.62 3.96
C LEU A 141 3.89 10.01 3.05
N LYS A 142 4.81 9.18 3.58
CA LYS A 142 5.87 8.56 2.76
C LYS A 142 5.40 7.34 1.96
N ASN A 143 4.19 6.84 2.23
CA ASN A 143 3.61 5.70 1.52
C ASN A 143 2.68 6.14 0.37
N PHE A 144 2.56 7.45 0.15
CA PHE A 144 1.95 8.03 -1.04
C PHE A 144 3.00 8.81 -1.79
N SER A 145 3.19 8.52 -3.08
CA SER A 145 4.19 9.21 -3.91
C SER A 145 3.61 9.64 -5.25
N MET A 146 4.25 10.62 -5.84
CA MET A 146 4.11 10.96 -7.24
C MET A 146 5.37 10.55 -7.99
N ILE A 147 5.20 10.11 -9.23
CA ILE A 147 6.26 9.69 -10.12
C ILE A 147 6.15 10.40 -11.46
N GLU A 148 7.29 10.72 -12.05
CA GLU A 148 7.33 11.30 -13.38
C GLU A 148 7.03 10.23 -14.43
N SER A 149 6.11 10.54 -15.33
CA SER A 149 5.72 9.72 -16.46
C SER A 149 5.90 10.49 -17.77
N SER A 150 5.66 9.83 -18.91
CA SER A 150 5.66 10.49 -20.23
C SER A 150 4.64 11.63 -20.36
N THR A 151 3.60 11.64 -19.51
CA THR A 151 2.55 12.68 -19.50
C THR A 151 2.73 13.69 -18.36
N GLY A 152 3.82 13.61 -17.61
CA GLY A 152 4.12 14.43 -16.45
C GLY A 152 3.93 13.68 -15.11
N TRP A 153 3.77 14.41 -14.04
CA TRP A 153 3.65 13.83 -12.69
C TRP A 153 2.29 13.16 -12.48
N VAL A 154 2.30 11.92 -12.00
CA VAL A 154 1.10 11.12 -11.69
C VAL A 154 1.24 10.43 -10.33
N LEU A 155 0.13 9.97 -9.75
CA LEU A 155 0.17 9.12 -8.57
C LEU A 155 0.95 7.84 -8.88
N ALA A 156 1.95 7.54 -8.07
CA ALA A 156 2.74 6.32 -8.22
C ALA A 156 1.90 5.06 -7.92
N PRO A 157 2.23 3.90 -8.52
CA PRO A 157 1.69 2.63 -8.08
C PRO A 157 1.84 2.44 -6.57
N ALA A 158 0.85 1.83 -5.92
CA ALA A 158 0.86 1.62 -4.48
C ALA A 158 1.95 0.60 -4.06
N TYR A 159 2.53 0.84 -2.92
CA TYR A 159 3.56 0.01 -2.29
C TYR A 159 3.41 0.03 -0.77
N ASP A 160 4.09 -0.88 -0.08
CA ASP A 160 4.12 -0.94 1.38
C ASP A 160 2.72 -1.12 1.99
N LEU A 161 1.90 -1.96 1.34
CA LEU A 161 0.55 -2.29 1.81
C LEU A 161 0.61 -3.54 2.68
N LEU A 162 0.21 -3.41 3.94
CA LEU A 162 0.16 -4.52 4.90
C LEU A 162 -0.93 -4.29 5.94
N ASN A 163 -1.43 -5.36 6.54
CA ASN A 163 -2.36 -5.25 7.66
C ASN A 163 -1.60 -5.04 8.96
N VAL A 164 -1.45 -3.79 9.38
CA VAL A 164 -0.75 -3.44 10.62
C VAL A 164 -1.59 -3.75 11.85
N THR A 165 -2.91 -3.69 11.73
CA THR A 165 -3.83 -3.92 12.85
C THR A 165 -3.67 -5.33 13.46
N ILE A 166 -3.35 -6.37 12.65
CA ILE A 166 -3.11 -7.72 13.19
C ILE A 166 -1.72 -7.89 13.79
N VAL A 167 -0.78 -7.01 13.42
CA VAL A 167 0.61 -7.04 13.89
C VAL A 167 0.78 -6.25 15.19
N LEU A 168 0.05 -5.14 15.31
CA LEU A 168 0.05 -4.23 16.47
C LEU A 168 -1.40 -4.04 16.97
N PRO A 169 -2.01 -5.06 17.57
CA PRO A 169 -3.44 -5.03 17.97
C PRO A 169 -3.73 -4.04 19.10
N GLU A 170 -2.73 -3.55 19.80
CA GLU A 170 -2.84 -2.47 20.79
C GLU A 170 -3.06 -1.09 20.14
N ASP A 171 -2.60 -0.87 18.92
CA ASP A 171 -2.89 0.36 18.19
C ASP A 171 -4.34 0.34 17.70
N LYS A 172 -5.12 1.32 18.19
CA LYS A 172 -6.54 1.45 17.85
C LYS A 172 -6.80 2.48 16.75
N GLU A 173 -5.76 3.04 16.15
CA GLU A 173 -5.93 3.88 14.97
C GLU A 173 -6.36 3.03 13.76
N GLU A 174 -7.12 3.62 12.86
CA GLU A 174 -7.69 2.93 11.70
C GLU A 174 -7.07 3.43 10.40
N LEU A 175 -6.46 4.61 10.45
CA LEU A 175 -5.63 5.21 9.41
C LEU A 175 -4.47 5.97 10.05
N ALA A 176 -3.32 6.03 9.37
CA ALA A 176 -2.14 6.76 9.81
C ALA A 176 -2.34 8.28 9.81
N LEU A 177 -3.08 8.79 8.82
CA LEU A 177 -3.43 10.20 8.68
C LEU A 177 -4.88 10.42 9.09
N THR A 178 -5.21 11.64 9.52
CA THR A 178 -6.60 11.96 9.85
C THR A 178 -7.47 11.98 8.61
N LEU A 179 -8.72 11.54 8.78
CA LEU A 179 -9.81 11.65 7.83
C LEU A 179 -10.95 12.41 8.54
N GLU A 180 -11.35 13.56 8.03
CA GLU A 180 -12.30 14.45 8.71
C GLU A 180 -11.90 14.71 10.19
N GLY A 181 -10.60 14.93 10.41
CA GLY A 181 -10.00 15.15 11.73
C GLY A 181 -9.92 13.93 12.64
N LYS A 182 -10.27 12.73 12.16
CA LYS A 182 -10.33 11.49 12.95
C LYS A 182 -9.39 10.43 12.40
N LYS A 183 -8.84 9.61 13.29
CA LYS A 183 -8.12 8.38 12.96
C LYS A 183 -8.82 7.11 13.45
N LYS A 184 -9.92 7.26 14.21
CA LYS A 184 -10.65 6.16 14.87
C LYS A 184 -12.15 6.31 14.65
N LYS A 185 -12.87 5.18 14.74
CA LYS A 185 -14.33 5.14 14.61
C LYS A 185 -14.82 5.72 13.28
N LEU A 186 -14.05 5.43 12.24
CA LEU A 186 -14.38 5.86 10.88
C LEU A 186 -15.62 5.12 10.40
N LYS A 187 -16.46 5.83 9.63
CA LYS A 187 -17.72 5.36 9.06
C LYS A 187 -17.78 5.74 7.60
N LYS A 188 -18.67 5.11 6.83
CA LYS A 188 -18.92 5.39 5.41
C LYS A 188 -18.98 6.87 5.08
N VAL A 189 -19.71 7.65 5.89
CA VAL A 189 -19.90 9.10 5.68
C VAL A 189 -18.56 9.86 5.62
N HIS A 190 -17.54 9.47 6.39
CA HIS A 190 -16.25 10.16 6.36
C HIS A 190 -15.55 9.95 5.01
N PHE A 191 -15.61 8.74 4.45
CA PHE A 191 -15.08 8.46 3.11
C PHE A 191 -15.89 9.16 2.02
N GLU A 192 -17.23 9.18 2.12
CA GLU A 192 -18.08 9.93 1.18
C GLU A 192 -17.74 11.42 1.20
N THR A 193 -17.47 11.98 2.38
CA THR A 193 -17.04 13.38 2.54
C THR A 193 -15.67 13.61 1.90
N LEU A 194 -14.71 12.70 2.14
CA LEU A 194 -13.41 12.75 1.44
C LEU A 194 -13.61 12.75 -0.08
N GLY A 195 -14.36 11.79 -0.61
CA GLY A 195 -14.61 11.68 -2.05
C GLY A 195 -15.17 12.97 -2.65
N LYS A 196 -16.16 13.58 -1.97
CA LYS A 196 -16.71 14.90 -2.37
C LYS A 196 -15.65 16.00 -2.30
N GLY A 197 -14.84 16.04 -1.24
CA GLY A 197 -13.74 16.99 -1.07
C GLY A 197 -12.64 16.85 -2.13
N LEU A 198 -12.44 15.66 -2.66
CA LEU A 198 -11.56 15.38 -3.81
C LEU A 198 -12.16 15.85 -5.15
N GLY A 199 -13.44 16.24 -5.18
CA GLY A 199 -14.17 16.63 -6.40
C GLY A 199 -14.74 15.43 -7.17
N LEU A 200 -14.86 14.26 -6.54
CA LEU A 200 -15.47 13.09 -7.17
C LEU A 200 -17.01 13.22 -7.19
N THR A 201 -17.61 12.79 -8.28
CA THR A 201 -19.06 12.73 -8.39
C THR A 201 -19.66 11.63 -7.51
N PRO A 202 -20.93 11.74 -7.10
CA PRO A 202 -21.59 10.66 -6.35
C PRO A 202 -21.56 9.29 -7.05
N LYS A 203 -21.57 9.28 -8.39
CA LYS A 203 -21.48 8.06 -9.20
C LYS A 203 -20.09 7.41 -9.08
N GLN A 204 -19.02 8.20 -9.09
CA GLN A 204 -17.65 7.73 -8.91
C GLN A 204 -17.43 7.18 -7.51
N ILE A 205 -17.85 7.91 -6.48
CA ILE A 205 -17.76 7.47 -5.08
C ILE A 205 -18.50 6.13 -4.90
N LYS A 206 -19.76 6.05 -5.35
CA LYS A 206 -20.55 4.81 -5.29
C LYS A 206 -19.89 3.68 -6.07
N GLY A 207 -19.28 3.97 -7.21
CA GLY A 207 -18.56 3.00 -8.04
C GLY A 207 -17.37 2.39 -7.30
N VAL A 208 -16.60 3.21 -6.57
CA VAL A 208 -15.47 2.72 -5.76
C VAL A 208 -15.97 1.81 -4.64
N PHE A 209 -16.96 2.22 -3.85
CA PHE A 209 -17.55 1.35 -2.82
C PHE A 209 -18.03 0.02 -3.42
N LYS A 210 -18.76 0.08 -4.54
CA LYS A 210 -19.28 -1.11 -5.21
C LYS A 210 -18.15 -2.08 -5.55
N ARG A 211 -17.05 -1.61 -6.18
CA ARG A 211 -15.90 -2.47 -6.51
C ARG A 211 -15.25 -3.09 -5.27
N MET A 212 -15.11 -2.32 -4.17
CA MET A 212 -14.59 -2.86 -2.91
C MET A 212 -15.45 -4.02 -2.41
N PHE A 213 -16.77 -3.86 -2.40
CA PHE A 213 -17.70 -4.93 -1.95
C PHE A 213 -17.71 -6.13 -2.89
N GLU A 214 -17.69 -5.94 -4.20
CA GLU A 214 -17.68 -7.03 -5.19
C GLU A 214 -16.40 -7.87 -5.13
N ASN A 215 -15.29 -7.27 -4.72
CA ASN A 215 -14.00 -7.96 -4.60
C ASN A 215 -13.76 -8.59 -3.20
N LYS A 216 -14.61 -8.33 -2.20
CA LYS A 216 -14.48 -8.92 -0.85
C LYS A 216 -14.27 -10.45 -0.88
N PRO A 217 -15.03 -11.25 -1.68
CA PRO A 217 -14.81 -12.70 -1.75
C PRO A 217 -13.40 -13.07 -2.21
N LYS A 218 -12.82 -12.34 -3.16
CA LYS A 218 -11.43 -12.54 -3.61
C LYS A 218 -10.42 -12.30 -2.48
N ALA A 219 -10.65 -11.25 -1.66
CA ALA A 219 -9.78 -11.00 -0.52
C ALA A 219 -9.81 -12.16 0.47
N MET A 220 -10.99 -12.71 0.78
CA MET A 220 -11.14 -13.87 1.66
C MET A 220 -10.40 -15.10 1.12
N GLU A 221 -10.51 -15.36 -0.18
CA GLU A 221 -9.80 -16.45 -0.86
C GLU A 221 -8.27 -16.26 -0.79
N TRP A 222 -7.78 -15.04 -1.03
CA TRP A 222 -6.36 -14.72 -0.89
C TRP A 222 -5.85 -14.94 0.53
N VAL A 223 -6.64 -14.57 1.56
CA VAL A 223 -6.29 -14.85 2.96
C VAL A 223 -6.18 -16.35 3.21
N ASP A 224 -7.15 -17.15 2.73
CA ASP A 224 -7.12 -18.61 2.89
C ASP A 224 -5.89 -19.26 2.27
N ASN A 225 -5.49 -18.79 1.10
CA ASN A 225 -4.36 -19.32 0.34
C ASN A 225 -3.02 -18.64 0.67
N SER A 226 -2.97 -17.73 1.65
CA SER A 226 -1.77 -16.99 2.02
C SER A 226 -0.76 -17.84 2.81
N PHE A 227 0.43 -17.29 2.95
CA PHE A 227 1.50 -17.87 3.77
C PHE A 227 1.45 -17.48 5.26
N LEU A 228 0.39 -16.79 5.68
CA LEU A 228 0.17 -16.47 7.08
C LEU A 228 -0.16 -17.72 7.90
N SER A 229 0.16 -17.72 9.18
CA SER A 229 -0.33 -18.72 10.14
C SER A 229 -1.85 -18.69 10.24
N ASN A 230 -2.45 -19.77 10.73
CA ASN A 230 -3.90 -19.87 10.87
C ASN A 230 -4.47 -18.75 11.76
N ASP A 231 -3.80 -18.43 12.86
CA ASP A 231 -4.24 -17.37 13.78
C ASP A 231 -4.24 -16.00 13.09
N MET A 232 -3.19 -15.71 12.31
CA MET A 232 -3.11 -14.47 11.54
C MET A 232 -4.13 -14.41 10.41
N LYS A 233 -4.46 -15.55 9.76
CA LYS A 233 -5.54 -15.62 8.76
C LYS A 233 -6.89 -15.30 9.37
N VAL A 234 -7.20 -15.88 10.54
CA VAL A 234 -8.43 -15.57 11.27
C VAL A 234 -8.49 -14.09 11.62
N ALA A 235 -7.43 -13.55 12.24
CA ALA A 235 -7.37 -12.14 12.60
C ALA A 235 -7.53 -11.21 11.38
N TYR A 236 -6.91 -11.55 10.23
CA TYR A 236 -7.04 -10.77 9.01
C TYR A 236 -8.49 -10.75 8.49
N LYS A 237 -9.15 -11.91 8.46
CA LYS A 237 -10.56 -12.03 8.07
C LYS A 237 -11.48 -11.24 8.98
N ASP A 238 -11.27 -11.30 10.30
CA ASP A 238 -12.07 -10.56 11.27
C ASP A 238 -11.97 -9.05 11.06
N ILE A 239 -10.77 -8.55 10.72
CA ILE A 239 -10.59 -7.14 10.36
C ILE A 239 -11.38 -6.80 9.08
N LEU A 240 -11.26 -7.61 8.02
CA LEU A 240 -12.01 -7.39 6.79
C LEU A 240 -13.52 -7.35 7.07
N GLU A 241 -14.07 -8.38 7.74
CA GLU A 241 -15.50 -8.45 8.06
C GLU A 241 -15.97 -7.21 8.81
N THR A 242 -15.31 -6.90 9.94
CA THR A 242 -15.66 -5.74 10.78
C THR A 242 -15.62 -4.42 10.02
N ARG A 243 -14.61 -4.23 9.14
CA ARG A 243 -14.47 -2.99 8.38
C ARG A 243 -15.49 -2.88 7.27
N TYR A 244 -15.80 -3.98 6.56
CA TYR A 244 -16.86 -4.00 5.55
C TYR A 244 -18.24 -3.74 6.15
N GLU A 245 -18.58 -4.36 7.29
CA GLU A 245 -19.84 -4.10 7.99
C GLU A 245 -20.00 -2.62 8.36
N ARG A 246 -18.93 -1.97 8.78
CA ARG A 246 -18.96 -0.56 9.21
C ARG A 246 -19.22 0.43 8.09
N ILE A 247 -18.91 0.08 6.85
CA ILE A 247 -19.11 0.95 5.69
C ILE A 247 -20.19 0.46 4.72
N SER A 248 -20.92 -0.58 5.11
CA SER A 248 -22.07 -1.12 4.35
C SER A 248 -23.22 -0.11 4.19
#